data_abba7abb2b37ed3b04992c6b8847cfa5
#
_entry.id   abba7abb2b37ed3b04992c6b8847cfa5
#
_cell.length_a   1.000
_cell.length_b   1.000
_cell.length_c   1.000
_cell.angle_alpha   90.00
_cell.angle_beta   90.00
_cell.angle_gamma   90.00
#
_symmetry.space_group_name_H-M   'P 1'
#
loop_
_entity.id
_entity.type
_entity.pdbx_description
1 polymer ?
#
loop_
_entity_poly.entity_id
_entity_poly.type
_entity_poly.pdbx_seq_one_letter_code
_entity_poly.pdbx_strand_id
1 'polypeptide(L)'
;LDIIGVYSPVYVEGKQSFILNLAKVLSEKYKTLYINLEEFSGLGELLPAENQYTLSDALYFYRQNGKMVADKIGQTINSVSGVDYIPPVMCAEDLSFVDSKELITFFEQLGNMFGYEMIVVDISTAVRQPWDMLDMCSTVYVPEKSDYISKEKLKCFETYYSSIGREHSFDRFEKIRLPEGENDMKPDFWEKCGYSGMCRYVRKMLEKDGDTGAGE
;
A
#
# COMPACT_ATOMS: atom_id res chain seq x y z
N LEU A 1 -2.17 15.32 0.23
CA LEU A 1 -1.66 13.97 0.11
C LEU A 1 -2.51 13.04 0.96
N ASP A 2 -3.16 12.09 0.32
CA ASP A 2 -3.89 11.01 1.00
C ASP A 2 -3.07 9.72 0.96
N ILE A 3 -3.09 8.97 2.07
CA ILE A 3 -2.39 7.70 2.17
C ILE A 3 -3.42 6.61 2.48
N ILE A 4 -3.50 5.64 1.57
CA ILE A 4 -4.40 4.50 1.69
C ILE A 4 -3.56 3.28 2.03
N GLY A 5 -3.85 2.66 3.18
CA GLY A 5 -3.21 1.43 3.60
C GLY A 5 -4.01 0.19 3.21
N VAL A 6 -3.32 -0.89 2.92
CA VAL A 6 -3.93 -2.23 2.87
C VAL A 6 -3.18 -3.10 3.87
N TYR A 7 -3.91 -3.65 4.83
CA TYR A 7 -3.35 -4.49 5.88
C TYR A 7 -4.30 -5.64 6.21
N SER A 8 -3.76 -6.81 6.45
CA SER A 8 -4.54 -7.91 7.02
C SER A 8 -3.66 -8.75 7.95
N PRO A 9 -4.16 -9.12 9.15
CA PRO A 9 -3.44 -10.03 10.05
C PRO A 9 -3.49 -11.48 9.57
N VAL A 10 -4.16 -11.75 8.45
CA VAL A 10 -4.28 -13.06 7.84
C VAL A 10 -3.87 -13.02 6.37
N TYR A 11 -3.37 -14.14 5.86
CA TYR A 11 -3.18 -14.27 4.43
C TYR A 11 -4.54 -14.32 3.72
N VAL A 12 -4.77 -13.38 2.82
CA VAL A 12 -5.96 -13.32 1.97
C VAL A 12 -5.54 -13.43 0.51
N GLU A 13 -6.00 -14.48 -0.15
CA GLU A 13 -5.78 -14.66 -1.58
C GLU A 13 -6.39 -13.47 -2.35
N GLY A 14 -5.66 -12.96 -3.35
CA GLY A 14 -6.09 -11.80 -4.12
C GLY A 14 -5.71 -10.44 -3.51
N LYS A 15 -5.12 -10.38 -2.30
CA LYS A 15 -4.69 -9.10 -1.70
C LYS A 15 -3.74 -8.34 -2.62
N GLN A 16 -2.75 -9.00 -3.21
CA GLN A 16 -1.81 -8.37 -4.13
C GLN A 16 -2.51 -7.84 -5.40
N SER A 17 -3.41 -8.64 -5.98
CA SER A 17 -4.22 -8.21 -7.12
C SER A 17 -5.09 -7.01 -6.76
N PHE A 18 -5.73 -7.03 -5.59
CA PHE A 18 -6.55 -5.93 -5.10
C PHE A 18 -5.74 -4.63 -5.01
N ILE A 19 -4.59 -4.65 -4.34
CA ILE A 19 -3.83 -3.43 -4.07
C ILE A 19 -3.24 -2.81 -5.35
N LEU A 20 -2.77 -3.62 -6.30
CA LEU A 20 -2.30 -3.11 -7.59
C LEU A 20 -3.45 -2.57 -8.45
N ASN A 21 -4.63 -3.20 -8.43
CA ASN A 21 -5.82 -2.66 -9.08
C ASN A 21 -6.31 -1.37 -8.40
N LEU A 22 -6.21 -1.27 -7.06
CA LEU A 22 -6.53 -0.04 -6.33
C LEU A 22 -5.62 1.11 -6.77
N ALA A 23 -4.30 0.89 -6.77
CA ALA A 23 -3.34 1.89 -7.26
C ALA A 23 -3.63 2.28 -8.71
N LYS A 24 -3.94 1.30 -9.58
CA LYS A 24 -4.30 1.54 -10.99
C LYS A 24 -5.55 2.40 -11.15
N VAL A 25 -6.63 2.09 -10.43
CA VAL A 25 -7.89 2.85 -10.53
C VAL A 25 -7.70 4.27 -9.99
N LEU A 26 -6.99 4.43 -8.90
CA LEU A 26 -6.69 5.76 -8.34
C LEU A 26 -5.81 6.57 -9.29
N SER A 27 -4.84 5.95 -9.98
CA SER A 27 -3.96 6.64 -10.94
C SER A 27 -4.69 7.24 -12.15
N GLU A 28 -5.94 6.88 -12.38
CA GLU A 28 -6.75 7.48 -13.45
C GLU A 28 -7.24 8.90 -13.13
N LYS A 29 -7.23 9.28 -11.84
CA LYS A 29 -7.71 10.58 -11.36
C LYS A 29 -6.64 11.37 -10.61
N TYR A 30 -5.72 10.68 -9.95
CA TYR A 30 -4.74 11.27 -9.03
C TYR A 30 -3.34 10.83 -9.40
N LYS A 31 -2.35 11.67 -9.17
CA LYS A 31 -0.96 11.23 -9.24
C LYS A 31 -0.67 10.28 -8.09
N THR A 32 -0.57 8.99 -8.40
CA THR A 32 -0.57 7.90 -7.43
C THR A 32 0.78 7.19 -7.39
N LEU A 33 1.30 6.97 -6.18
CA LEU A 33 2.48 6.18 -5.90
C LEU A 33 2.09 4.89 -5.15
N TYR A 34 2.60 3.75 -5.59
CA TYR A 34 2.48 2.49 -4.88
C TYR A 34 3.77 2.13 -4.14
N ILE A 35 3.63 1.70 -2.89
CA ILE A 35 4.75 1.24 -2.04
C ILE A 35 4.39 -0.09 -1.39
N ASN A 36 5.30 -1.06 -1.52
CA ASN A 36 5.17 -2.36 -0.88
C ASN A 36 6.14 -2.48 0.30
N LEU A 37 5.61 -2.82 1.47
CA LEU A 37 6.36 -3.03 2.71
C LEU A 37 6.37 -4.51 3.14
N GLU A 38 6.02 -5.45 2.27
CA GLU A 38 6.12 -6.88 2.59
C GLU A 38 7.57 -7.37 2.54
N GLU A 39 7.90 -8.27 3.44
CA GLU A 39 9.25 -8.88 3.51
C GLU A 39 9.65 -9.58 2.21
N PHE A 40 8.68 -10.26 1.59
CA PHE A 40 8.85 -11.01 0.35
C PHE A 40 7.69 -10.67 -0.59
N SER A 41 7.83 -9.57 -1.32
CA SER A 41 6.74 -9.04 -2.14
C SER A 41 6.31 -9.96 -3.28
N GLY A 42 7.23 -10.74 -3.85
CA GLY A 42 6.97 -11.56 -5.04
C GLY A 42 6.65 -10.76 -6.31
N LEU A 43 6.80 -9.44 -6.30
CA LEU A 43 6.36 -8.53 -7.37
C LEU A 43 7.48 -8.12 -8.34
N GLY A 44 8.66 -8.73 -8.28
CA GLY A 44 9.82 -8.28 -9.05
C GLY A 44 9.63 -8.22 -10.56
N GLU A 45 8.86 -9.15 -11.16
CA GLU A 45 8.53 -9.10 -12.59
C GLU A 45 7.44 -8.09 -12.92
N LEU A 46 6.55 -7.79 -11.98
CA LEU A 46 5.45 -6.84 -12.15
C LEU A 46 5.86 -5.40 -11.85
N LEU A 47 6.88 -5.23 -11.01
CA LEU A 47 7.42 -3.95 -10.58
C LEU A 47 8.95 -3.95 -10.77
N PRO A 48 9.44 -4.01 -12.01
CA PRO A 48 10.87 -4.09 -12.29
C PRO A 48 11.60 -2.81 -11.87
N ALA A 49 12.82 -2.96 -11.38
CA ALA A 49 13.71 -1.84 -11.08
C ALA A 49 14.54 -1.51 -12.31
N GLU A 50 14.19 -0.50 -13.08
CA GLU A 50 14.91 -0.10 -14.29
C GLU A 50 16.40 0.21 -14.02
N ASN A 51 16.68 0.87 -12.89
CA ASN A 51 18.03 1.26 -12.46
C ASN A 51 18.58 0.42 -11.30
N GLN A 52 18.00 -0.72 -11.00
CA GLN A 52 18.34 -1.60 -9.88
C GLN A 52 18.15 -0.95 -8.48
N TYR A 53 17.58 0.24 -8.40
CA TYR A 53 17.24 0.87 -7.14
C TYR A 53 15.92 0.35 -6.57
N THR A 54 15.88 0.25 -5.24
CA THR A 54 14.76 -0.26 -4.46
C THR A 54 14.32 0.75 -3.40
N LEU A 55 13.33 0.40 -2.61
CA LEU A 55 12.92 1.20 -1.46
C LEU A 55 14.05 1.39 -0.43
N SER A 56 14.96 0.41 -0.29
CA SER A 56 16.15 0.56 0.56
C SER A 56 17.05 1.72 0.09
N ASP A 57 17.25 1.84 -1.23
CA ASP A 57 18.04 2.93 -1.81
C ASP A 57 17.34 4.28 -1.65
N ALA A 58 16.02 4.32 -1.87
CA ALA A 58 15.23 5.54 -1.68
C ALA A 58 15.34 6.07 -0.24
N LEU A 59 15.21 5.20 0.76
CA LEU A 59 15.38 5.53 2.17
C LEU A 59 16.82 5.92 2.51
N TYR A 60 17.79 5.25 1.92
CA TYR A 60 19.19 5.63 2.08
C TYR A 60 19.46 7.04 1.54
N PHE A 61 18.98 7.37 0.34
CA PHE A 61 19.12 8.72 -0.22
C PHE A 61 18.38 9.78 0.62
N TYR A 62 17.20 9.43 1.10
CA TYR A 62 16.42 10.28 2.00
C TYR A 62 17.20 10.65 3.27
N ARG A 63 17.84 9.68 3.92
CA ARG A 63 18.67 9.89 5.12
C ARG A 63 19.89 10.78 4.91
N GLN A 64 20.42 10.84 3.69
CA GLN A 64 21.59 11.68 3.37
C GLN A 64 21.33 13.19 3.43
N ASN A 65 20.09 13.64 3.35
CA ASN A 65 19.62 15.00 3.53
C ASN A 65 20.48 16.08 2.82
N GLY A 66 20.78 15.87 1.52
CA GLY A 66 21.65 16.74 0.70
C GLY A 66 20.88 17.50 -0.38
N LYS A 67 21.54 18.48 -1.03
CA LYS A 67 20.94 19.31 -2.09
C LYS A 67 20.41 18.53 -3.31
N MET A 68 20.82 17.28 -3.51
CA MET A 68 20.40 16.42 -4.63
C MET A 68 19.50 15.25 -4.18
N VAL A 69 18.91 15.33 -2.99
CA VAL A 69 18.07 14.25 -2.46
C VAL A 69 16.88 13.96 -3.38
N ALA A 70 16.19 14.99 -3.85
CA ALA A 70 15.05 14.84 -4.75
C ALA A 70 15.44 14.13 -6.06
N ASP A 71 16.55 14.53 -6.67
CA ASP A 71 17.04 13.90 -7.92
C ASP A 71 17.38 12.42 -7.71
N LYS A 72 18.02 12.09 -6.60
CA LYS A 72 18.39 10.71 -6.28
C LYS A 72 17.17 9.84 -5.97
N ILE A 73 16.23 10.34 -5.17
CA ILE A 73 14.98 9.63 -4.89
C ILE A 73 14.18 9.49 -6.19
N GLY A 74 14.12 10.52 -7.04
CA GLY A 74 13.47 10.46 -8.35
C GLY A 74 13.97 9.32 -9.23
N GLN A 75 15.24 8.95 -9.12
CA GLN A 75 15.82 7.80 -9.85
C GLN A 75 15.32 6.44 -9.33
N THR A 76 14.77 6.36 -8.13
CA THR A 76 14.18 5.13 -7.59
C THR A 76 12.72 4.93 -7.99
N ILE A 77 12.07 5.98 -8.51
CA ILE A 77 10.67 5.95 -8.92
C ILE A 77 10.60 5.44 -10.35
N ASN A 78 9.81 4.40 -10.54
CA ASN A 78 9.50 3.79 -11.84
C ASN A 78 8.01 3.93 -12.12
N SER A 79 7.56 3.69 -13.35
CA SER A 79 6.15 3.79 -13.72
C SER A 79 5.72 2.63 -14.59
N VAL A 80 4.55 2.10 -14.33
CA VAL A 80 3.93 1.05 -15.15
C VAL A 80 2.42 1.30 -15.27
N SER A 81 1.90 1.32 -16.48
CA SER A 81 0.47 1.54 -16.74
C SER A 81 -0.11 2.80 -16.07
N GLY A 82 0.69 3.84 -15.86
CA GLY A 82 0.28 5.09 -15.22
C GLY A 82 0.31 5.06 -13.68
N VAL A 83 0.78 3.97 -13.08
CA VAL A 83 1.06 3.87 -11.64
C VAL A 83 2.54 4.07 -11.42
N ASP A 84 2.91 5.06 -10.63
CA ASP A 84 4.28 5.21 -10.15
C ASP A 84 4.51 4.27 -8.97
N TYR A 85 5.71 3.73 -8.85
CA TYR A 85 6.09 2.85 -7.74
C TYR A 85 7.58 2.97 -7.42
N ILE A 86 7.91 2.63 -6.19
CA ILE A 86 9.29 2.35 -5.79
C ILE A 86 9.42 0.82 -5.69
N PRO A 87 10.37 0.19 -6.41
CA PRO A 87 10.54 -1.25 -6.34
C PRO A 87 10.72 -1.74 -4.91
N PRO A 88 10.10 -2.88 -4.53
CA PRO A 88 10.20 -3.42 -3.17
C PRO A 88 11.64 -3.68 -2.74
N VAL A 89 11.87 -3.77 -1.44
CA VAL A 89 13.17 -4.17 -0.91
C VAL A 89 13.56 -5.58 -1.39
N MET A 90 14.83 -5.81 -1.60
CA MET A 90 15.36 -7.15 -1.92
C MET A 90 15.72 -7.94 -0.65
N CYS A 91 16.02 -7.23 0.43
CA CYS A 91 16.41 -7.81 1.71
C CYS A 91 15.33 -7.47 2.75
N ALA A 92 14.67 -8.49 3.29
CA ALA A 92 13.62 -8.31 4.29
C ALA A 92 14.11 -7.58 5.55
N GLU A 93 15.38 -7.81 5.93
CA GLU A 93 15.99 -7.18 7.07
C GLU A 93 16.05 -5.65 6.96
N ASP A 94 16.12 -5.11 5.73
CA ASP A 94 16.15 -3.65 5.52
C ASP A 94 14.90 -2.97 6.10
N LEU A 95 13.73 -3.60 6.01
CA LEU A 95 12.51 -3.07 6.60
C LEU A 95 12.52 -3.08 8.13
N SER A 96 13.19 -4.05 8.74
CA SER A 96 13.27 -4.16 10.21
C SER A 96 14.03 -3.01 10.88
N PHE A 97 14.88 -2.33 10.12
CA PHE A 97 15.63 -1.14 10.57
C PHE A 97 14.93 0.18 10.30
N VAL A 98 13.77 0.13 9.64
CA VAL A 98 12.99 1.32 9.31
C VAL A 98 11.91 1.52 10.36
N ASP A 99 11.88 2.70 10.96
CA ASP A 99 10.81 3.10 11.88
C ASP A 99 9.63 3.65 11.09
N SER A 100 8.41 3.32 11.49
CA SER A 100 7.20 3.80 10.84
C SER A 100 7.10 5.33 10.78
N LYS A 101 7.58 6.04 11.80
CA LYS A 101 7.61 7.52 11.80
C LYS A 101 8.54 8.08 10.73
N GLU A 102 9.64 7.40 10.47
CA GLU A 102 10.55 7.74 9.37
C GLU A 102 9.85 7.57 8.02
N LEU A 103 9.13 6.46 7.82
CA LEU A 103 8.35 6.22 6.61
C LEU A 103 7.25 7.27 6.41
N ILE A 104 6.54 7.63 7.47
CA ILE A 104 5.51 8.66 7.45
C ILE A 104 6.09 9.97 6.91
N THR A 105 7.19 10.43 7.51
CA THR A 105 7.84 11.67 7.08
C THR A 105 8.40 11.56 5.65
N PHE A 106 8.91 10.38 5.28
CA PHE A 106 9.36 10.12 3.91
C PHE A 106 8.21 10.21 2.90
N PHE A 107 7.04 9.65 3.20
CA PHE A 107 5.87 9.73 2.32
C PHE A 107 5.35 11.17 2.17
N GLU A 108 5.30 11.94 3.24
CA GLU A 108 4.97 13.36 3.18
C GLU A 108 5.94 14.12 2.27
N GLN A 109 7.23 13.79 2.34
CA GLN A 109 8.22 14.42 1.48
C GLN A 109 8.11 13.97 0.02
N LEU A 110 7.76 12.72 -0.27
CA LEU A 110 7.48 12.27 -1.63
C LEU A 110 6.29 13.05 -2.23
N GLY A 111 5.24 13.28 -1.46
CA GLY A 111 4.12 14.13 -1.87
C GLY A 111 4.58 15.56 -2.20
N ASN A 112 5.37 16.17 -1.31
CA ASN A 112 5.86 17.54 -1.50
C ASN A 112 6.86 17.67 -2.67
N MET A 113 7.80 16.72 -2.82
CA MET A 113 8.85 16.79 -3.84
C MET A 113 8.33 16.48 -5.24
N PHE A 114 7.43 15.49 -5.35
CA PHE A 114 7.01 14.94 -6.63
C PHE A 114 5.54 15.20 -6.96
N GLY A 115 4.80 15.84 -6.06
CA GLY A 115 3.40 16.20 -6.27
C GLY A 115 2.45 14.99 -6.27
N TYR A 116 2.77 13.94 -5.50
CA TYR A 116 1.82 12.85 -5.31
C TYR A 116 0.62 13.30 -4.51
N GLU A 117 -0.56 12.96 -5.00
CA GLU A 117 -1.84 13.22 -4.34
C GLU A 117 -2.29 12.01 -3.53
N MET A 118 -1.93 10.80 -3.99
CA MET A 118 -2.27 9.52 -3.37
C MET A 118 -1.03 8.65 -3.20
N ILE A 119 -0.88 8.00 -2.04
CA ILE A 119 0.06 6.91 -1.83
C ILE A 119 -0.72 5.67 -1.39
N VAL A 120 -0.57 4.57 -2.13
CA VAL A 120 -1.15 3.26 -1.78
C VAL A 120 -0.05 2.41 -1.18
N VAL A 121 -0.24 1.97 0.06
CA VAL A 121 0.78 1.24 0.82
C VAL A 121 0.31 -0.16 1.16
N ASP A 122 1.08 -1.17 0.76
CA ASP A 122 0.92 -2.53 1.25
C ASP A 122 1.65 -2.67 2.59
N ILE A 123 0.90 -2.57 3.68
CA ILE A 123 1.44 -2.52 5.04
C ILE A 123 1.66 -3.93 5.56
N SER A 124 2.84 -4.18 6.14
CA SER A 124 3.17 -5.43 6.83
C SER A 124 3.78 -5.17 8.21
N THR A 125 3.97 -6.23 8.96
CA THR A 125 4.64 -6.21 10.27
C THR A 125 6.17 -6.25 10.19
N ALA A 126 6.75 -6.21 8.99
CA ALA A 126 8.19 -6.17 8.77
C ALA A 126 8.82 -4.85 9.25
N VAL A 127 8.08 -3.76 9.16
CA VAL A 127 8.49 -2.43 9.62
C VAL A 127 8.35 -2.34 11.15
N ARG A 128 9.25 -1.62 11.80
CA ARG A 128 9.13 -1.36 13.25
C ARG A 128 7.91 -0.50 13.55
N GLN A 129 7.12 -0.95 14.53
CA GLN A 129 5.90 -0.27 14.97
C GLN A 129 4.91 0.03 13.82
N PRO A 130 4.48 -0.97 13.04
CA PRO A 130 3.63 -0.77 11.86
C PRO A 130 2.30 -0.09 12.18
N TRP A 131 1.93 -0.05 13.44
CA TRP A 131 0.68 0.54 13.95
C TRP A 131 0.60 2.06 13.72
N ASP A 132 1.72 2.77 13.76
CA ASP A 132 1.75 4.21 13.43
C ASP A 132 1.42 4.44 11.95
N MET A 133 1.78 3.49 11.07
CA MET A 133 1.41 3.54 9.65
C MET A 133 -0.11 3.42 9.44
N LEU A 134 -0.77 2.53 10.19
CA LEU A 134 -2.22 2.37 10.13
C LEU A 134 -2.94 3.63 10.62
N ASP A 135 -2.43 4.27 11.67
CA ASP A 135 -2.98 5.51 12.20
C ASP A 135 -2.85 6.70 11.25
N MET A 136 -1.84 6.68 10.40
CA MET A 136 -1.59 7.76 9.43
C MET A 136 -2.49 7.68 8.21
N CYS A 137 -2.94 6.48 7.83
CA CYS A 137 -3.75 6.30 6.64
C CYS A 137 -5.10 7.01 6.78
N SER A 138 -5.54 7.65 5.70
CA SER A 138 -6.90 8.20 5.59
C SER A 138 -7.95 7.07 5.54
N THR A 139 -7.60 5.96 4.89
CA THR A 139 -8.38 4.72 4.84
C THR A 139 -7.44 3.52 4.94
N VAL A 140 -7.85 2.49 5.67
CA VAL A 140 -7.17 1.19 5.72
C VAL A 140 -8.13 0.11 5.27
N TYR A 141 -7.90 -0.44 4.08
CA TYR A 141 -8.64 -1.62 3.66
C TYR A 141 -8.10 -2.86 4.35
N VAL A 142 -8.99 -3.62 4.97
CA VAL A 142 -8.68 -4.84 5.71
C VAL A 142 -9.34 -6.03 5.01
N PRO A 143 -8.64 -6.68 4.06
CA PRO A 143 -9.13 -7.92 3.46
C PRO A 143 -9.37 -8.99 4.52
N GLU A 144 -10.57 -9.59 4.52
CA GLU A 144 -10.96 -10.61 5.48
C GLU A 144 -11.36 -11.93 4.82
N LYS A 145 -11.29 -13.03 5.60
CA LYS A 145 -11.78 -14.35 5.22
C LYS A 145 -12.90 -14.80 6.14
N SER A 146 -13.77 -15.64 5.62
CA SER A 146 -14.96 -16.10 6.35
C SER A 146 -14.71 -17.30 7.28
N ASP A 147 -13.54 -17.96 7.18
CA ASP A 147 -13.23 -19.11 8.03
C ASP A 147 -13.00 -18.72 9.50
N TYR A 148 -13.20 -19.70 10.39
CA TYR A 148 -13.16 -19.46 11.83
C TYR A 148 -11.81 -18.90 12.31
N ILE A 149 -10.69 -19.51 11.87
CA ILE A 149 -9.35 -19.11 12.33
C ILE A 149 -9.01 -17.67 11.87
N SER A 150 -9.37 -17.34 10.64
CA SER A 150 -9.15 -15.99 10.12
C SER A 150 -9.94 -14.94 10.88
N LYS A 151 -11.18 -15.23 11.24
CA LYS A 151 -12.01 -14.34 12.09
C LYS A 151 -11.42 -14.15 13.48
N GLU A 152 -10.95 -15.24 14.12
CA GLU A 152 -10.31 -15.13 15.44
C GLU A 152 -9.00 -14.35 15.38
N LYS A 153 -8.18 -14.49 14.33
CA LYS A 153 -6.97 -13.68 14.14
C LYS A 153 -7.31 -12.19 14.00
N LEU A 154 -8.33 -11.86 13.22
CA LEU A 154 -8.77 -10.47 13.07
C LEU A 154 -9.24 -9.89 14.42
N LYS A 155 -10.03 -10.65 15.18
CA LYS A 155 -10.47 -10.28 16.52
C LYS A 155 -9.30 -10.12 17.50
N CYS A 156 -8.29 -10.99 17.44
CA CYS A 156 -7.07 -10.85 18.23
C CYS A 156 -6.33 -9.54 17.88
N PHE A 157 -6.23 -9.24 16.59
CA PHE A 157 -5.64 -7.97 16.13
C PHE A 157 -6.41 -6.77 16.67
N GLU A 158 -7.73 -6.72 16.53
CA GLU A 158 -8.57 -5.63 17.04
C GLU A 158 -8.46 -5.48 18.56
N THR A 159 -8.47 -6.60 19.28
CA THR A 159 -8.29 -6.59 20.75
C THR A 159 -6.92 -6.04 21.13
N TYR A 160 -5.87 -6.48 20.47
CA TYR A 160 -4.52 -5.96 20.70
C TYR A 160 -4.45 -4.46 20.39
N TYR A 161 -4.97 -4.06 19.24
CA TYR A 161 -4.92 -2.67 18.78
C TYR A 161 -5.63 -1.72 19.74
N SER A 162 -6.81 -2.14 20.28
CA SER A 162 -7.50 -1.42 21.36
C SER A 162 -6.70 -1.41 22.64
N SER A 163 -6.04 -2.52 23.01
CA SER A 163 -5.27 -2.62 24.25
C SER A 163 -4.09 -1.65 24.34
N ILE A 164 -3.59 -1.22 23.17
CA ILE A 164 -2.52 -0.21 23.06
C ILE A 164 -3.06 1.22 22.84
N GLY A 165 -4.38 1.43 23.01
CA GLY A 165 -5.04 2.75 22.99
C GLY A 165 -5.27 3.33 21.60
N ARG A 166 -5.40 2.48 20.56
CA ARG A 166 -5.53 2.91 19.16
C ARG A 166 -6.91 2.66 18.55
N GLU A 167 -7.92 2.40 19.37
CA GLU A 167 -9.31 2.16 18.93
C GLU A 167 -9.89 3.30 18.08
N HIS A 168 -9.40 4.52 18.26
CA HIS A 168 -9.82 5.71 17.50
C HIS A 168 -9.53 5.60 16.00
N SER A 169 -8.66 4.69 15.58
CA SER A 169 -8.32 4.47 14.17
C SER A 169 -9.27 3.52 13.46
N PHE A 170 -10.12 2.78 14.20
CA PHE A 170 -11.06 1.83 13.58
C PHE A 170 -12.09 2.48 12.66
N ASP A 171 -12.41 3.75 12.86
CA ASP A 171 -13.32 4.51 11.97
C ASP A 171 -12.78 4.62 10.53
N ARG A 172 -11.48 4.41 10.36
CA ARG A 172 -10.79 4.42 9.05
C ARG A 172 -10.56 3.02 8.47
N PHE A 173 -10.93 1.96 9.22
CA PHE A 173 -10.72 0.58 8.81
C PHE A 173 -11.95 0.05 8.07
N GLU A 174 -11.77 -0.26 6.81
CA GLU A 174 -12.79 -0.85 5.95
C GLU A 174 -12.52 -2.33 5.72
N LYS A 175 -13.34 -3.17 6.36
CA LYS A 175 -13.29 -4.62 6.15
C LYS A 175 -13.89 -4.97 4.80
N ILE A 176 -13.10 -5.63 3.96
CA ILE A 176 -13.50 -5.98 2.60
C ILE A 176 -13.38 -7.48 2.36
N ARG A 177 -14.29 -8.01 1.53
CA ARG A 177 -14.20 -9.39 1.02
C ARG A 177 -13.85 -9.34 -0.46
N LEU A 178 -12.68 -9.88 -0.77
CA LEU A 178 -12.20 -9.90 -2.14
C LEU A 178 -12.98 -10.94 -2.97
N PRO A 179 -13.21 -10.67 -4.27
CA PRO A 179 -13.86 -11.61 -5.15
C PRO A 179 -12.99 -12.87 -5.33
N GLU A 180 -13.63 -14.03 -5.27
CA GLU A 180 -12.96 -15.33 -5.47
C GLU A 180 -12.50 -15.48 -6.93
N GLY A 181 -11.33 -16.11 -7.12
CA GLY A 181 -10.81 -16.42 -8.46
C GLY A 181 -10.19 -15.23 -9.22
N GLU A 182 -10.24 -14.02 -8.69
CA GLU A 182 -9.66 -12.82 -9.31
C GLU A 182 -8.20 -12.56 -8.84
N ASN A 183 -7.40 -13.62 -8.86
CA ASN A 183 -6.03 -13.62 -8.32
C ASN A 183 -4.98 -13.83 -9.43
N ASP A 184 -5.26 -13.37 -10.64
CA ASP A 184 -4.39 -13.64 -11.79
C ASP A 184 -3.16 -12.70 -11.83
N MET A 185 -2.22 -12.93 -10.90
CA MET A 185 -0.95 -12.21 -10.80
C MET A 185 0.10 -12.87 -11.72
N LYS A 186 0.00 -12.60 -13.02
CA LYS A 186 0.91 -13.08 -14.06
C LYS A 186 1.75 -11.94 -14.65
N PRO A 187 2.83 -12.22 -15.36
CA PRO A 187 3.66 -11.18 -15.98
C PRO A 187 2.90 -10.21 -16.89
N ASP A 188 1.79 -10.65 -17.50
CA ASP A 188 0.90 -9.81 -18.33
C ASP A 188 -0.20 -9.07 -17.53
N PHE A 189 -0.09 -9.02 -16.21
CA PHE A 189 -1.07 -8.39 -15.31
C PHE A 189 -1.44 -6.97 -15.75
N TRP A 190 -0.46 -6.12 -16.01
CA TRP A 190 -0.68 -4.72 -16.33
C TRP A 190 -1.40 -4.48 -17.66
N GLU A 191 -1.29 -5.42 -18.61
CA GLU A 191 -2.02 -5.37 -19.88
C GLU A 191 -3.51 -5.66 -19.68
N LYS A 192 -3.84 -6.46 -18.67
CA LYS A 192 -5.19 -7.00 -18.41
C LYS A 192 -5.89 -6.36 -17.23
N CYS A 193 -5.16 -5.76 -16.30
CA CYS A 193 -5.72 -5.32 -15.01
C CYS A 193 -6.91 -4.37 -15.17
N GLY A 194 -6.89 -3.44 -16.13
CA GLY A 194 -7.98 -2.49 -16.37
C GLY A 194 -9.33 -3.13 -16.72
N TYR A 195 -9.34 -4.39 -17.17
CA TYR A 195 -10.53 -5.16 -17.54
C TYR A 195 -10.83 -6.33 -16.61
N SER A 196 -10.02 -6.55 -15.59
CA SER A 196 -10.16 -7.65 -14.64
C SER A 196 -11.44 -7.52 -13.79
N GLY A 197 -11.90 -8.63 -13.22
CA GLY A 197 -12.99 -8.62 -12.24
C GLY A 197 -12.60 -7.85 -10.99
N MET A 198 -11.33 -7.94 -10.57
CA MET A 198 -10.80 -7.17 -9.45
C MET A 198 -10.86 -5.67 -9.72
N CYS A 199 -10.49 -5.21 -10.91
CA CYS A 199 -10.59 -3.79 -11.27
C CYS A 199 -12.03 -3.28 -11.20
N ARG A 200 -12.99 -4.06 -11.72
CA ARG A 200 -14.43 -3.71 -11.62
C ARG A 200 -14.90 -3.68 -10.17
N TYR A 201 -14.43 -4.59 -9.34
CA TYR A 201 -14.73 -4.60 -7.90
C TYR A 201 -14.22 -3.33 -7.23
N VAL A 202 -12.96 -2.95 -7.45
CA VAL A 202 -12.34 -1.75 -6.89
C VAL A 202 -13.10 -0.49 -7.32
N ARG A 203 -13.45 -0.35 -8.61
CA ARG A 203 -14.23 0.80 -9.09
C ARG A 203 -15.55 0.95 -8.35
N LYS A 204 -16.31 -0.15 -8.22
CA LYS A 204 -17.59 -0.14 -7.50
C LYS A 204 -17.45 0.19 -6.01
N MET A 205 -16.35 -0.24 -5.40
CA MET A 205 -16.06 0.05 -4.00
C MET A 205 -15.81 1.56 -3.82
N LEU A 206 -14.93 2.15 -4.63
CA LEU A 206 -14.61 3.58 -4.56
C LEU A 206 -15.79 4.50 -4.95
N GLU A 207 -16.70 4.05 -5.81
CA GLU A 207 -17.93 4.79 -6.14
C GLU A 207 -18.88 4.89 -4.94
N LYS A 208 -18.99 3.84 -4.12
CA LYS A 208 -19.83 3.84 -2.91
C LYS A 208 -19.29 4.78 -1.83
N ASP A 209 -17.96 4.82 -1.69
CA ASP A 209 -17.31 5.67 -0.70
C ASP A 209 -17.44 7.16 -1.08
N GLY A 210 -17.48 7.48 -2.38
CA GLY A 210 -17.73 8.83 -2.91
C GLY A 210 -19.15 9.36 -2.68
N ASP A 211 -20.17 8.49 -2.68
CA ASP A 211 -21.59 8.88 -2.47
C ASP A 211 -21.91 9.13 -0.98
N THR A 212 -21.17 8.54 -0.06
CA THR A 212 -21.37 8.76 1.39
C THR A 212 -20.81 10.10 1.89
N GLY A 213 -19.94 10.75 1.14
CA GLY A 213 -19.34 12.05 1.46
C GLY A 213 -20.09 13.29 0.94
N ALA A 214 -21.19 13.13 0.20
CA ALA A 214 -21.94 14.25 -0.40
C ALA A 214 -23.26 14.59 0.28
N GLY A 215 -23.46 14.11 1.52
CA GLY A 215 -24.69 14.27 2.27
C GLY A 215 -24.50 14.79 3.68
N GLU A 216 -23.92 15.98 3.85
CA GLU A 216 -24.15 16.86 5.02
C GLU A 216 -24.00 18.33 4.62
#